data_1d23f6c43ff6443eefd4470ec2b72143
#
_entry.id   1d23f6c43ff6443eefd4470ec2b72143
#
_cell.length_a   1.000
_cell.length_b   1.000
_cell.length_c   1.000
_cell.angle_alpha   90.00
_cell.angle_beta   90.00
_cell.angle_gamma   90.00
#
_symmetry.space_group_name_H-M   'P 1'
#
loop_
_entity.id
_entity.type
_entity.pdbx_description
1 polymer ?
#
loop_
_entity_poly.entity_id
_entity_poly.type
_entity_poly.pdbx_seq_one_letter_code
_entity_poly.pdbx_strand_id
1 'polypeptide(L)'
;NPRAEKTRTFKANDVDMSLVEKESYEYYKSALEIGEHIAYLVYDNETFIGAGGVSFYRVMPTYHNPTGKKAYIMNMYTAPAYRRQGIAFHTLDLLVKDIRKQGVSQITLEATEMGRPLYEKYGFVKMEDEMELIK
;
A
#
# COMPACT_ATOMS: atom_id res chain seq x y z
N ASN A 1 -6.61 -3.15 -22.13
CA ASN A 1 -7.15 -2.97 -20.79
C ASN A 1 -6.06 -3.02 -19.75
N PRO A 2 -6.08 -2.11 -18.77
CA PRO A 2 -5.10 -2.16 -17.67
C PRO A 2 -5.25 -3.46 -16.87
N ARG A 3 -4.14 -4.01 -16.43
CA ARG A 3 -4.11 -5.17 -15.57
C ARG A 3 -3.25 -4.90 -14.35
N ALA A 4 -3.58 -5.52 -13.24
CA ALA A 4 -2.80 -5.45 -12.01
C ALA A 4 -2.07 -6.77 -11.81
N GLU A 5 -0.79 -6.68 -11.49
CA GLU A 5 0.04 -7.84 -11.17
C GLU A 5 0.52 -7.73 -9.75
N LYS A 6 0.34 -8.81 -9.00
CA LYS A 6 0.90 -8.95 -7.68
C LYS A 6 2.33 -9.44 -7.79
N THR A 7 3.24 -8.74 -7.14
CA THR A 7 4.64 -9.14 -7.16
C THR A 7 5.14 -9.45 -5.76
N ARG A 8 6.06 -10.41 -5.67
CA ARG A 8 6.72 -10.74 -4.41
C ARG A 8 8.19 -10.37 -4.44
N THR A 9 8.69 -9.86 -5.54
CA THR A 9 10.06 -9.42 -5.66
C THR A 9 10.12 -7.98 -6.11
N PHE A 10 11.15 -7.29 -5.67
CA PHE A 10 11.40 -5.90 -6.00
C PHE A 10 12.80 -5.79 -6.57
N LYS A 11 12.93 -5.08 -7.70
CA LYS A 11 14.23 -4.76 -8.27
C LYS A 11 14.44 -3.26 -8.23
N ALA A 12 15.43 -2.83 -7.46
CA ALA A 12 15.82 -1.43 -7.45
C ALA A 12 16.71 -1.14 -8.65
N ASN A 13 16.59 0.06 -9.18
CA ASN A 13 17.58 0.57 -10.10
C ASN A 13 18.88 0.78 -9.34
N ASP A 14 19.98 0.46 -9.97
CA ASP A 14 21.29 0.48 -9.34
C ASP A 14 22.03 1.81 -9.51
N VAL A 15 21.33 2.86 -9.95
CA VAL A 15 21.91 4.16 -10.22
C VAL A 15 21.71 5.06 -9.01
N ASP A 16 22.79 5.64 -8.50
CA ASP A 16 22.75 6.63 -7.41
C ASP A 16 21.88 6.22 -6.22
N MET A 17 22.20 5.10 -5.63
CA MET A 17 21.46 4.60 -4.47
C MET A 17 21.64 5.50 -3.26
N SER A 18 20.62 6.29 -2.92
CA SER A 18 20.57 6.97 -1.63
C SER A 18 20.34 5.96 -0.52
N LEU A 19 20.52 6.38 0.74
CA LEU A 19 20.24 5.51 1.87
C LEU A 19 18.78 5.03 1.86
N VAL A 20 17.86 5.92 1.50
CA VAL A 20 16.44 5.56 1.44
C VAL A 20 16.19 4.47 0.39
N GLU A 21 16.80 4.59 -0.78
CA GLU A 21 16.66 3.58 -1.82
C GLU A 21 17.21 2.23 -1.39
N LYS A 22 18.39 2.23 -0.78
CA LYS A 22 19.02 1.01 -0.30
C LYS A 22 18.17 0.33 0.77
N GLU A 23 17.74 1.09 1.77
CA GLU A 23 16.91 0.55 2.84
C GLU A 23 15.56 0.08 2.34
N SER A 24 14.98 0.80 1.37
CA SER A 24 13.73 0.38 0.74
C SER A 24 13.88 -0.93 -0.01
N TYR A 25 14.96 -1.10 -0.74
CA TYR A 25 15.24 -2.34 -1.45
C TYR A 25 15.37 -3.51 -0.48
N GLU A 26 16.16 -3.34 0.58
CA GLU A 26 16.33 -4.38 1.60
C GLU A 26 15.00 -4.73 2.27
N TYR A 27 14.20 -3.72 2.59
CA TYR A 27 12.89 -3.94 3.18
C TYR A 27 11.99 -4.76 2.26
N TYR A 28 11.85 -4.35 0.99
CA TYR A 28 10.98 -5.06 0.06
C TYR A 28 11.45 -6.46 -0.21
N LYS A 29 12.75 -6.65 -0.37
CA LYS A 29 13.31 -7.97 -0.61
C LYS A 29 12.94 -8.95 0.50
N SER A 30 13.10 -8.54 1.75
CA SER A 30 12.76 -9.36 2.91
C SER A 30 11.26 -9.49 3.10
N ALA A 31 10.54 -8.37 3.09
CA ALA A 31 9.13 -8.34 3.45
C ALA A 31 8.24 -9.05 2.42
N LEU A 32 8.56 -8.93 1.13
CA LEU A 32 7.80 -9.63 0.09
C LEU A 32 7.99 -11.14 0.18
N GLU A 33 9.20 -11.58 0.49
CA GLU A 33 9.51 -13.01 0.61
C GLU A 33 8.76 -13.67 1.77
N ILE A 34 8.66 -12.98 2.92
CA ILE A 34 8.00 -13.53 4.10
C ILE A 34 6.54 -13.14 4.24
N GLY A 35 6.00 -12.40 3.27
CA GLY A 35 4.59 -12.04 3.27
C GLY A 35 4.22 -10.87 4.16
N GLU A 36 5.17 -10.07 4.61
CA GLU A 36 4.91 -8.85 5.38
C GLU A 36 4.61 -7.64 4.49
N HIS A 37 4.68 -7.82 3.20
CA HIS A 37 4.34 -6.79 2.24
C HIS A 37 3.70 -7.41 1.02
N ILE A 38 2.68 -6.76 0.47
CA ILE A 38 2.06 -7.11 -0.79
C ILE A 38 2.11 -5.86 -1.67
N ALA A 39 2.48 -6.02 -2.92
CA ALA A 39 2.49 -4.92 -3.87
C ALA A 39 1.79 -5.33 -5.16
N TYR A 40 1.01 -4.41 -5.70
CA TYR A 40 0.42 -4.54 -7.04
C TYR A 40 1.07 -3.53 -7.97
N LEU A 41 1.45 -4.00 -9.14
CA LEU A 41 1.88 -3.15 -10.24
C LEU A 41 0.82 -3.23 -11.32
N VAL A 42 0.43 -2.10 -11.85
CA VAL A 42 -0.65 -2.01 -12.84
C VAL A 42 -0.06 -1.63 -14.18
N TYR A 43 -0.45 -2.38 -15.21
CA TYR A 43 0.06 -2.18 -16.56
C TYR A 43 -1.08 -1.99 -17.54
N ASP A 44 -0.82 -1.16 -18.52
CA ASP A 44 -1.61 -1.08 -19.74
C ASP A 44 -0.73 -1.66 -20.85
N ASN A 45 -1.01 -2.90 -21.27
CA ASN A 45 -0.10 -3.72 -22.05
C ASN A 45 1.25 -3.84 -21.32
N GLU A 46 2.32 -3.26 -21.84
CA GLU A 46 3.64 -3.32 -21.19
C GLU A 46 4.02 -1.99 -20.52
N THR A 47 3.12 -1.03 -20.50
CA THR A 47 3.37 0.27 -19.89
C THR A 47 2.96 0.26 -18.43
N PHE A 48 3.90 0.57 -17.54
CA PHE A 48 3.61 0.71 -16.13
C PHE A 48 2.80 1.99 -15.89
N ILE A 49 1.62 1.85 -15.28
CA ILE A 49 0.72 2.99 -15.10
C ILE A 49 0.26 3.21 -13.67
N GLY A 50 0.52 2.27 -12.78
CA GLY A 50 0.06 2.45 -11.41
C GLY A 50 0.63 1.42 -10.45
N ALA A 51 0.44 1.68 -9.18
CA ALA A 51 0.92 0.79 -8.12
C ALA A 51 0.14 1.01 -6.84
N GLY A 52 0.22 0.03 -5.97
CA GLY A 52 -0.24 0.14 -4.60
C GLY A 52 0.40 -0.95 -3.77
N GLY A 53 0.58 -0.70 -2.49
CA GLY A 53 1.19 -1.67 -1.62
C GLY A 53 0.62 -1.63 -0.22
N VAL A 54 0.91 -2.67 0.54
CA VAL A 54 0.51 -2.77 1.94
C VAL A 54 1.62 -3.44 2.75
N SER A 55 1.92 -2.83 3.89
CA SER A 55 2.81 -3.42 4.89
C SER A 55 1.96 -4.00 6.01
N PHE A 56 2.30 -5.23 6.42
CA PHE A 56 1.67 -5.87 7.56
C PHE A 56 2.60 -5.82 8.76
N TYR A 57 2.04 -5.52 9.91
CA TYR A 57 2.81 -5.48 11.14
C TYR A 57 1.92 -5.85 12.32
N ARG A 58 2.53 -6.05 13.48
CA ARG A 58 1.82 -6.42 14.68
C ARG A 58 2.08 -5.44 15.79
N VAL A 59 1.04 -5.21 16.58
CA VAL A 59 1.13 -4.44 17.81
C VAL A 59 0.59 -5.30 18.95
N MET A 60 0.69 -4.81 20.16
CA MET A 60 0.10 -5.50 21.30
C MET A 60 -1.38 -5.73 21.05
N PRO A 61 -1.89 -6.95 21.19
CA PRO A 61 -3.32 -7.22 21.05
C PRO A 61 -4.16 -6.38 22.02
N THR A 62 -5.30 -5.94 21.54
CA THR A 62 -6.25 -5.17 22.33
C THR A 62 -7.65 -5.74 22.15
N TYR A 63 -8.59 -5.26 22.94
CA TYR A 63 -9.97 -5.67 22.79
C TYR A 63 -10.51 -5.39 21.38
N HIS A 64 -10.13 -4.24 20.80
CA HIS A 64 -10.58 -3.87 19.45
C HIS A 64 -9.80 -4.55 18.34
N ASN A 65 -8.64 -5.11 18.65
CA ASN A 65 -7.81 -5.82 17.69
C ASN A 65 -7.12 -7.00 18.38
N PRO A 66 -7.86 -8.10 18.61
CA PRO A 66 -7.35 -9.22 19.42
C PRO A 66 -6.10 -9.90 18.89
N THR A 67 -5.84 -9.86 17.59
CA THR A 67 -4.64 -10.47 17.01
C THR A 67 -3.45 -9.53 17.01
N GLY A 68 -3.67 -8.24 17.16
CA GLY A 68 -2.65 -7.23 17.03
C GLY A 68 -2.17 -7.00 15.61
N LYS A 69 -2.77 -7.67 14.63
CA LYS A 69 -2.39 -7.52 13.22
C LYS A 69 -2.92 -6.22 12.64
N LYS A 70 -2.05 -5.51 11.95
CA LYS A 70 -2.40 -4.25 11.28
C LYS A 70 -1.88 -4.23 9.86
N ALA A 71 -2.55 -3.48 9.01
CA ALA A 71 -2.13 -3.25 7.63
C ALA A 71 -2.05 -1.75 7.37
N TYR A 72 -0.98 -1.34 6.70
CA TYR A 72 -0.75 0.04 6.31
C TYR A 72 -0.61 0.10 4.81
N ILE A 73 -1.56 0.76 4.15
CA ILE A 73 -1.55 0.92 2.70
C ILE A 73 -0.65 2.09 2.33
N MET A 74 0.18 1.90 1.32
CA MET A 74 1.19 2.86 0.94
C MET A 74 1.50 2.76 -0.56
N ASN A 75 2.27 3.73 -1.05
CA ASN A 75 2.76 3.74 -2.43
C ASN A 75 1.66 3.67 -3.49
N MET A 76 0.49 4.24 -3.19
CA MET A 76 -0.59 4.34 -4.17
C MET A 76 -0.21 5.35 -5.24
N TYR A 77 -0.21 4.90 -6.48
CA TYR A 77 0.20 5.72 -7.61
C TYR A 77 -0.62 5.39 -8.84
N THR A 78 -0.98 6.40 -9.59
CA THR A 78 -1.55 6.26 -10.93
C THR A 78 -0.91 7.32 -11.83
N ALA A 79 -0.41 6.89 -12.97
CA ALA A 79 0.19 7.80 -13.95
C ALA A 79 -0.83 8.87 -14.37
N PRO A 80 -0.39 10.14 -14.53
CA PRO A 80 -1.32 11.24 -14.80
C PRO A 80 -2.28 11.01 -15.97
N ALA A 81 -1.80 10.38 -17.05
CA ALA A 81 -2.62 10.12 -18.23
C ALA A 81 -3.72 9.08 -17.98
N TYR A 82 -3.63 8.33 -16.88
CA TYR A 82 -4.57 7.25 -16.56
C TYR A 82 -5.44 7.57 -15.35
N ARG A 83 -5.36 8.79 -14.83
CA ARG A 83 -6.18 9.19 -13.68
C ARG A 83 -7.64 9.32 -14.05
N ARG A 84 -8.51 9.21 -13.05
CA ARG A 84 -9.97 9.32 -13.18
C ARG A 84 -10.61 8.22 -14.03
N GLN A 85 -9.94 7.06 -14.10
CA GLN A 85 -10.47 5.89 -14.82
C GLN A 85 -10.76 4.72 -13.87
N GLY A 86 -10.72 4.96 -12.57
CA GLY A 86 -11.03 3.93 -11.58
C GLY A 86 -9.88 2.98 -11.28
N ILE A 87 -8.67 3.22 -11.80
CA ILE A 87 -7.52 2.33 -11.62
C ILE A 87 -7.09 2.29 -10.17
N ALA A 88 -6.95 3.45 -9.53
CA ALA A 88 -6.55 3.51 -8.12
C ALA A 88 -7.59 2.87 -7.21
N PHE A 89 -8.87 3.08 -7.49
CA PHE A 89 -9.95 2.46 -6.73
C PHE A 89 -9.89 0.94 -6.84
N HIS A 90 -9.68 0.42 -8.04
CA HIS A 90 -9.57 -1.01 -8.26
C HIS A 90 -8.35 -1.60 -7.56
N THR A 91 -7.21 -0.93 -7.63
CA THR A 91 -5.99 -1.35 -6.93
C THR A 91 -6.20 -1.37 -5.43
N LEU A 92 -6.82 -0.33 -4.89
CA LEU A 92 -7.16 -0.26 -3.47
C LEU A 92 -8.06 -1.42 -3.06
N ASP A 93 -9.06 -1.73 -3.88
CA ASP A 93 -9.97 -2.84 -3.61
C ASP A 93 -9.25 -4.19 -3.58
N LEU A 94 -8.32 -4.41 -4.50
CA LEU A 94 -7.50 -5.62 -4.50
C LEU A 94 -6.68 -5.75 -3.21
N LEU A 95 -6.05 -4.65 -2.79
CA LEU A 95 -5.28 -4.63 -1.54
C LEU A 95 -6.16 -4.94 -0.34
N VAL A 96 -7.30 -4.27 -0.23
CA VAL A 96 -8.20 -4.48 0.91
C VAL A 96 -8.70 -5.92 0.96
N LYS A 97 -9.03 -6.50 -0.18
CA LYS A 97 -9.44 -7.90 -0.25
C LYS A 97 -8.33 -8.86 0.21
N ASP A 98 -7.10 -8.62 -0.22
CA ASP A 98 -5.96 -9.42 0.22
C ASP A 98 -5.72 -9.28 1.73
N ILE A 99 -5.84 -8.06 2.26
CA ILE A 99 -5.69 -7.80 3.68
C ILE A 99 -6.73 -8.59 4.48
N ARG A 100 -7.99 -8.53 4.06
CA ARG A 100 -9.09 -9.22 4.74
C ARG A 100 -8.95 -10.73 4.69
N LYS A 101 -8.40 -11.27 3.61
CA LYS A 101 -8.12 -12.70 3.51
C LYS A 101 -7.11 -13.18 4.55
N GLN A 102 -6.24 -12.29 5.01
CA GLN A 102 -5.29 -12.61 6.07
C GLN A 102 -5.86 -12.40 7.47
N GLY A 103 -7.14 -12.08 7.57
CA GLY A 103 -7.79 -11.88 8.86
C GLY A 103 -7.47 -10.55 9.52
N VAL A 104 -6.95 -9.60 8.77
CA VAL A 104 -6.62 -8.27 9.28
C VAL A 104 -7.79 -7.33 9.05
N SER A 105 -8.28 -6.72 10.13
CA SER A 105 -9.41 -5.80 10.06
C SER A 105 -9.02 -4.34 10.25
N GLN A 106 -7.86 -4.08 10.85
CA GLN A 106 -7.41 -2.72 11.10
C GLN A 106 -6.50 -2.26 9.97
N ILE A 107 -7.06 -1.44 9.09
CA ILE A 107 -6.42 -0.98 7.86
C ILE A 107 -6.31 0.53 7.90
N THR A 108 -5.09 1.05 7.80
CA THR A 108 -4.85 2.49 7.82
C THR A 108 -4.01 2.91 6.61
N LEU A 109 -4.00 4.20 6.35
CA LEU A 109 -3.16 4.82 5.33
C LEU A 109 -3.00 6.30 5.66
N GLU A 110 -2.01 6.92 5.02
CA GLU A 110 -1.89 8.37 5.02
C GLU A 110 -2.42 8.91 3.71
N ALA A 111 -3.33 9.87 3.79
CA ALA A 111 -3.96 10.44 2.61
C ALA A 111 -3.40 11.82 2.31
N THR A 112 -2.94 12.01 1.07
CA THR A 112 -2.67 13.35 0.56
C THR A 112 -3.99 14.03 0.26
N GLU A 113 -3.99 15.35 0.11
CA GLU A 113 -5.21 16.06 -0.26
C GLU A 113 -5.76 15.58 -1.60
N MET A 114 -4.88 15.28 -2.54
CA MET A 114 -5.29 14.78 -3.86
C MET A 114 -5.91 13.39 -3.77
N GLY A 115 -5.38 12.53 -2.92
CA GLY A 115 -5.86 11.15 -2.79
C GLY A 115 -7.06 10.98 -1.87
N ARG A 116 -7.31 11.93 -0.99
CA ARG A 116 -8.37 11.82 0.02
C ARG A 116 -9.75 11.50 -0.55
N PRO A 117 -10.21 12.15 -1.62
CA PRO A 117 -11.54 11.82 -2.16
C PRO A 117 -11.69 10.37 -2.55
N LEU A 118 -10.64 9.76 -3.09
CA LEU A 118 -10.64 8.33 -3.42
C LEU A 118 -10.85 7.48 -2.19
N TYR A 119 -10.09 7.75 -1.13
CA TYR A 119 -10.16 6.94 0.08
C TYR A 119 -11.49 7.11 0.78
N GLU A 120 -12.01 8.33 0.84
CA GLU A 120 -13.33 8.58 1.43
C GLU A 120 -14.43 7.87 0.64
N LYS A 121 -14.33 7.89 -0.68
CA LYS A 121 -15.30 7.17 -1.54
C LYS A 121 -15.26 5.67 -1.26
N TYR A 122 -14.09 5.11 -0.99
CA TYR A 122 -13.96 3.70 -0.66
C TYR A 122 -14.56 3.37 0.71
N GLY A 123 -14.53 4.28 1.64
CA GLY A 123 -15.06 4.10 2.98
C GLY A 123 -14.10 4.44 4.11
N PHE A 124 -12.91 4.92 3.80
CA PHE A 124 -11.98 5.36 4.83
C PHE A 124 -12.46 6.66 5.47
N VAL A 125 -12.24 6.77 6.77
CA VAL A 125 -12.58 7.97 7.53
C VAL A 125 -11.34 8.50 8.22
N LYS A 126 -11.32 9.80 8.43
CA LYS A 126 -10.21 10.47 9.10
C LYS A 126 -10.10 10.00 10.54
N MET A 127 -8.88 9.69 10.98
CA MET A 127 -8.58 9.41 12.36
C MET A 127 -8.29 10.71 13.09
N GLU A 128 -8.91 10.91 14.26
CA GLU A 128 -8.75 12.14 15.02
C GLU A 128 -7.92 11.99 16.29
N ASP A 129 -7.67 10.74 16.70
CA ASP A 129 -7.05 10.46 17.99
C ASP A 129 -5.55 10.21 17.91
N GLU A 130 -4.97 10.18 16.73
CA GLU A 130 -3.53 10.01 16.58
C GLU A 130 -2.79 11.32 16.80
N MET A 131 -1.66 11.21 17.51
CA MET A 131 -0.77 12.33 17.77
C MET A 131 0.64 11.96 17.40
N GLU A 132 1.40 12.94 16.93
CA GLU A 132 2.78 12.75 16.54
C GLU A 132 3.67 13.68 17.37
N LEU A 133 4.78 13.12 17.87
CA LEU A 133 5.77 13.95 18.56
C LEU A 133 6.72 14.53 17.51
N ILE A 134 6.76 15.83 17.45
CA ILE A 134 7.69 16.54 16.57
C ILE A 134 9.04 16.62 17.29
N LYS A 135 10.10 16.38 16.56
CA LYS A 135 11.46 16.34 17.10
C LYS A 135 11.83 17.60 17.84
#